data_c85e0339a6331ebdc94a33f4c41261d7
#
_entry.id   c85e0339a6331ebdc94a33f4c41261d7
#
_cell.length_a   1.000
_cell.length_b   1.000
_cell.length_c   1.000
_cell.angle_alpha   90.00
_cell.angle_beta   90.00
_cell.angle_gamma   90.00
#
_symmetry.space_group_name_H-M   'P 1'
#
loop_
_entity.id
_entity.type
_entity.pdbx_description
1 polymer ?
#
loop_
_entity_poly.entity_id
_entity_poly.type
_entity_poly.pdbx_seq_one_letter_code
_entity_poly.pdbx_strand_id
1 'polypeptide(L)'
;MLFRLGGFRSSNQIQTEHIKNIDCSVEKQKLFQEIIQLTIKMKETLLKGNVKYFADLLHESWLLKRKMNNGVTNDFVEECYNTARKNGALGGKLLGAGGSGYLLIYAAPLYQKRIKEALAKRSVIQEVFKFNQNGLEVWSTNK
;
A
#
# COMPACT_ATOMS: atom_id res chain seq x y z
N MET A 1 -1.63 1.63 -10.65
CA MET A 1 -0.73 0.53 -11.08
C MET A 1 -0.50 -0.39 -9.89
N LEU A 2 -0.43 -1.70 -10.11
CA LEU A 2 -0.17 -2.70 -9.07
C LEU A 2 1.09 -3.48 -9.46
N PHE A 3 2.01 -3.65 -8.52
CA PHE A 3 3.28 -4.33 -8.76
C PHE A 3 3.49 -5.44 -7.73
N ARG A 4 3.84 -6.64 -8.21
CA ARG A 4 4.19 -7.78 -7.36
C ARG A 4 5.69 -7.71 -7.05
N LEU A 5 6.02 -7.53 -5.76
CA LEU A 5 7.41 -7.40 -5.31
C LEU A 5 8.11 -8.75 -5.11
N GLY A 6 7.37 -9.87 -5.15
CA GLY A 6 7.94 -11.17 -4.84
C GLY A 6 8.24 -11.35 -3.34
N GLY A 7 8.80 -12.51 -3.00
CA GLY A 7 9.11 -12.88 -1.62
C GLY A 7 7.91 -13.47 -0.87
N PHE A 8 8.17 -14.55 -0.14
CA PHE A 8 7.22 -15.12 0.83
C PHE A 8 7.66 -14.70 2.22
N ARG A 9 6.82 -13.94 2.93
CA ARG A 9 6.97 -13.73 4.36
C ARG A 9 5.69 -14.16 5.04
N SER A 10 5.83 -14.89 6.15
CA SER A 10 4.66 -15.32 6.92
C SER A 10 3.91 -14.11 7.47
N SER A 11 2.71 -13.86 6.94
CA SER A 11 1.80 -12.80 7.40
C SER A 11 1.49 -12.93 8.90
N ASN A 12 1.52 -14.17 9.42
CA ASN A 12 1.24 -14.46 10.83
C ASN A 12 2.29 -13.85 11.77
N GLN A 13 3.57 -13.82 11.39
CA GLN A 13 4.61 -13.22 12.23
C GLN A 13 4.42 -11.71 12.39
N ILE A 14 4.13 -11.01 11.29
CA ILE A 14 3.91 -9.55 11.32
C ILE A 14 2.62 -9.22 12.07
N GLN A 15 1.55 -10.00 11.89
CA GLN A 15 0.29 -9.77 12.61
C GLN A 15 0.41 -10.10 14.10
N THR A 16 1.14 -11.14 14.47
CA THR A 16 1.39 -11.48 15.87
C THR A 16 2.23 -10.41 16.57
N GLU A 17 3.24 -9.86 15.88
CA GLU A 17 4.00 -8.71 16.37
C GLU A 17 3.14 -7.45 16.44
N HIS A 18 2.20 -7.25 15.49
CA HIS A 18 1.22 -6.17 15.58
C HIS A 18 0.35 -6.28 16.83
N ILE A 19 -0.20 -7.46 17.10
CA ILE A 19 -1.08 -7.69 18.26
C ILE A 19 -0.30 -7.55 19.57
N LYS A 20 0.90 -8.09 19.65
CA LYS A 20 1.78 -7.97 20.84
C LYS A 20 2.29 -6.54 21.06
N ASN A 21 2.45 -5.77 19.99
CA ASN A 21 2.91 -4.38 20.02
C ASN A 21 1.77 -3.35 20.06
N ILE A 22 0.52 -3.77 20.21
CA ILE A 22 -0.59 -2.91 20.65
C ILE A 22 -0.42 -2.59 22.16
N ASP A 23 0.82 -2.45 22.60
CA ASP A 23 1.11 -1.79 23.83
C ASP A 23 0.59 -0.35 23.73
N CYS A 24 -0.32 -0.03 24.64
CA CYS A 24 -1.09 1.19 24.70
C CYS A 24 -0.24 2.45 24.96
N SER A 25 0.86 2.63 24.25
CA SER A 25 1.57 3.89 24.33
C SER A 25 0.69 4.98 23.73
N VAL A 26 0.61 6.10 24.41
CA VAL A 26 -0.13 7.30 23.97
C VAL A 26 0.27 7.70 22.53
N GLU A 27 1.51 7.46 22.17
CA GLU A 27 2.04 7.74 20.85
C GLU A 27 1.42 6.85 19.76
N LYS A 28 1.29 5.55 20.00
CA LYS A 28 0.62 4.63 19.05
C LYS A 28 -0.87 4.90 18.93
N GLN A 29 -1.52 5.28 20.02
CA GLN A 29 -2.93 5.69 19.99
C GLN A 29 -3.12 6.93 19.10
N LYS A 30 -2.23 7.92 19.19
CA LYS A 30 -2.25 9.10 18.32
C LYS A 30 -2.06 8.72 16.85
N LEU A 31 -1.08 7.86 16.53
CA LEU A 31 -0.87 7.38 15.16
C LEU A 31 -2.11 6.64 14.62
N PHE A 32 -2.79 5.87 15.44
CA PHE A 32 -4.05 5.20 15.08
C PHE A 32 -5.13 6.22 14.72
N GLN A 33 -5.30 7.25 15.54
CA GLN A 33 -6.26 8.33 15.28
C GLN A 33 -5.91 9.07 13.98
N GLU A 34 -4.64 9.35 13.74
CA GLU A 34 -4.19 9.98 12.48
C GLU A 34 -4.55 9.11 11.26
N ILE A 35 -4.36 7.79 11.33
CA ILE A 35 -4.73 6.87 10.25
C ILE A 35 -6.25 6.87 10.01
N ILE A 36 -7.06 6.89 11.05
CA ILE A 36 -8.52 6.94 10.94
C ILE A 36 -8.94 8.24 10.25
N GLN A 37 -8.43 9.39 10.71
CA GLN A 37 -8.75 10.69 10.11
C GLN A 37 -8.28 10.78 8.65
N LEU A 38 -7.09 10.26 8.37
CA LEU A 38 -6.57 10.20 7.00
C LEU A 38 -7.46 9.33 6.11
N THR A 39 -7.96 8.20 6.62
CA THR A 39 -8.85 7.30 5.87
C THR A 39 -10.17 7.98 5.52
N ILE A 40 -10.76 8.74 6.45
CA ILE A 40 -11.98 9.52 6.21
C ILE A 40 -11.71 10.56 5.11
N LYS A 41 -10.62 11.31 5.22
CA LYS A 41 -10.20 12.31 4.25
C LYS A 41 -9.95 11.71 2.86
N MET A 42 -9.32 10.53 2.80
CA MET A 42 -9.12 9.79 1.55
C MET A 42 -10.45 9.42 0.88
N LYS A 43 -11.41 8.89 1.65
CA LYS A 43 -12.75 8.56 1.17
C LYS A 43 -13.44 9.80 0.58
N GLU A 44 -13.47 10.91 1.33
CA GLU A 44 -14.12 12.14 0.86
C GLU A 44 -13.45 12.70 -0.41
N THR A 45 -12.11 12.64 -0.46
CA THR A 45 -11.33 13.09 -1.60
C THR A 45 -11.66 12.28 -2.86
N LEU A 46 -11.81 10.97 -2.69
CA LEU A 46 -12.17 10.06 -3.78
C LEU A 46 -13.59 10.31 -4.28
N LEU A 47 -14.55 10.49 -3.37
CA LEU A 47 -15.95 10.81 -3.71
C LEU A 47 -16.08 12.15 -4.45
N LYS A 48 -15.20 13.11 -4.17
CA LYS A 48 -15.13 14.40 -4.91
C LYS A 48 -14.38 14.30 -6.24
N GLY A 49 -13.88 13.13 -6.63
CA GLY A 49 -13.14 12.93 -7.87
C GLY A 49 -11.73 13.53 -7.87
N ASN A 50 -11.21 14.01 -6.73
CA ASN A 50 -9.88 14.61 -6.67
C ASN A 50 -8.79 13.53 -6.51
N VAL A 51 -8.56 12.80 -7.60
CA VAL A 51 -7.67 11.63 -7.62
C VAL A 51 -6.21 12.02 -7.39
N LYS A 52 -5.81 13.24 -7.78
CA LYS A 52 -4.44 13.72 -7.53
C LYS A 52 -4.19 13.89 -6.04
N TYR A 53 -5.09 14.55 -5.33
CA TYR A 53 -4.98 14.75 -3.89
C TYR A 53 -5.12 13.41 -3.14
N PHE A 54 -5.97 12.49 -3.63
CA PHE A 54 -6.01 11.13 -3.10
C PHE A 54 -4.64 10.43 -3.17
N ALA A 55 -3.88 10.64 -4.25
CA ALA A 55 -2.54 10.07 -4.37
C ALA A 55 -1.55 10.63 -3.33
N ASP A 56 -1.64 11.93 -3.02
CA ASP A 56 -0.84 12.53 -1.96
C ASP A 56 -1.19 11.93 -0.58
N LEU A 57 -2.49 11.78 -0.30
CA LEU A 57 -2.96 11.12 0.93
C LEU A 57 -2.56 9.63 1.00
N LEU A 58 -2.49 8.95 -0.13
CA LEU A 58 -2.00 7.57 -0.21
C LEU A 58 -0.51 7.50 0.20
N HIS A 59 0.29 8.49 -0.19
CA HIS A 59 1.67 8.62 0.28
C HIS A 59 1.73 8.86 1.79
N GLU A 60 0.94 9.79 2.33
CA GLU A 60 0.86 10.04 3.77
C GLU A 60 0.47 8.76 4.54
N SER A 61 -0.52 8.02 4.03
CA SER A 61 -0.92 6.72 4.60
C SER A 61 0.23 5.70 4.65
N TRP A 62 1.09 5.70 3.63
CA TRP A 62 2.28 4.85 3.62
C TRP A 62 3.28 5.27 4.70
N LEU A 63 3.54 6.57 4.84
CA LEU A 63 4.43 7.09 5.87
C LEU A 63 3.95 6.76 7.29
N LEU A 64 2.65 6.90 7.56
CA LEU A 64 2.06 6.54 8.86
C LEU A 64 2.16 5.03 9.12
N LYS A 65 1.87 4.20 8.11
CA LYS A 65 1.97 2.75 8.23
C LYS A 65 3.40 2.31 8.60
N ARG A 66 4.42 2.95 8.02
CA ARG A 66 5.84 2.68 8.34
C ARG A 66 6.20 3.05 9.78
N LYS A 67 5.65 4.16 10.31
CA LYS A 67 5.87 4.58 11.70
C LYS A 67 5.24 3.63 12.71
N MET A 68 4.12 3.01 12.35
CA MET A 68 3.41 2.11 13.27
C MET A 68 4.16 0.81 13.54
N ASN A 69 4.91 0.30 12.57
CA ASN A 69 5.59 -0.99 12.70
C ASN A 69 6.84 -1.06 11.82
N ASN A 70 7.98 -1.30 12.43
CA ASN A 70 9.27 -1.42 11.75
C ASN A 70 9.35 -2.61 10.77
N GLY A 71 8.50 -3.64 10.93
CA GLY A 71 8.46 -4.82 10.04
C GLY A 71 7.62 -4.65 8.77
N VAL A 72 6.95 -3.51 8.60
CA VAL A 72 6.06 -3.24 7.45
C VAL A 72 6.83 -3.05 6.15
N THR A 73 8.06 -2.57 6.22
CA THR A 73 8.92 -2.32 5.06
C THR A 73 10.28 -2.99 5.21
N ASN A 74 11.03 -3.05 4.11
CA ASN A 74 12.43 -3.47 4.06
C ASN A 74 13.13 -2.70 2.93
N ASP A 75 14.46 -2.84 2.83
CA ASP A 75 15.28 -2.11 1.87
C ASP A 75 14.79 -2.27 0.43
N PHE A 76 14.38 -3.48 0.04
CA PHE A 76 13.87 -3.74 -1.31
C PHE A 76 12.54 -3.03 -1.58
N VAL A 77 11.61 -3.05 -0.64
CA VAL A 77 10.32 -2.33 -0.74
C VAL A 77 10.57 -0.82 -0.84
N GLU A 78 11.46 -0.29 0.01
CA GLU A 78 11.83 1.14 -0.01
C GLU A 78 12.48 1.52 -1.33
N GLU A 79 13.39 0.71 -1.83
CA GLU A 79 14.04 0.96 -3.11
C GLU A 79 13.05 0.96 -4.27
N CYS A 80 12.12 0.01 -4.31
CA CYS A 80 11.05 -0.04 -5.31
C CYS A 80 10.14 1.18 -5.22
N TYR A 81 9.71 1.54 -4.01
CA TYR A 81 8.87 2.70 -3.78
C TYR A 81 9.55 3.99 -4.23
N ASN A 82 10.79 4.20 -3.79
CA ASN A 82 11.58 5.37 -4.14
C ASN A 82 11.87 5.44 -5.65
N THR A 83 12.10 4.29 -6.29
CA THR A 83 12.24 4.20 -7.75
C THR A 83 10.97 4.66 -8.45
N ALA A 84 9.79 4.21 -8.00
CA ALA A 84 8.52 4.66 -8.55
C ALA A 84 8.34 6.19 -8.37
N ARG A 85 8.64 6.73 -7.18
CA ARG A 85 8.57 8.17 -6.88
C ARG A 85 9.48 8.99 -7.80
N LYS A 86 10.74 8.60 -7.95
CA LYS A 86 11.71 9.27 -8.85
C LYS A 86 11.28 9.23 -10.32
N ASN A 87 10.42 8.30 -10.69
CA ASN A 87 9.91 8.16 -12.06
C ASN A 87 8.51 8.74 -12.26
N GLY A 88 7.97 9.50 -11.31
CA GLY A 88 6.73 10.29 -11.46
C GLY A 88 5.51 9.71 -10.75
N ALA A 89 5.67 8.74 -9.85
CA ALA A 89 4.58 8.33 -8.97
C ALA A 89 4.23 9.45 -7.98
N LEU A 90 2.95 9.78 -7.87
CA LEU A 90 2.44 10.77 -6.91
C LEU A 90 2.25 10.18 -5.52
N GLY A 91 1.94 8.90 -5.43
CA GLY A 91 1.77 8.21 -4.17
C GLY A 91 1.66 6.71 -4.35
N GLY A 92 1.63 6.00 -3.24
CA GLY A 92 1.50 4.55 -3.24
C GLY A 92 1.70 3.97 -1.84
N LYS A 93 1.42 2.70 -1.70
CA LYS A 93 1.65 1.95 -0.46
C LYS A 93 1.79 0.46 -0.71
N LEU A 94 2.51 -0.21 0.17
CA LEU A 94 2.50 -1.66 0.22
C LEU A 94 1.19 -2.16 0.81
N LEU A 95 0.53 -3.07 0.11
CA LEU A 95 -0.71 -3.71 0.53
C LEU A 95 -0.44 -4.89 1.47
N GLY A 96 -1.45 -5.27 2.25
CA GLY A 96 -1.36 -6.39 3.19
C GLY A 96 -0.56 -6.07 4.45
N ALA A 97 -0.02 -7.11 5.09
CA ALA A 97 0.70 -7.02 6.37
C ALA A 97 2.01 -6.23 6.29
N GLY A 98 2.70 -6.28 5.17
CA GLY A 98 4.00 -5.62 4.97
C GLY A 98 5.13 -6.59 4.63
N GLY A 99 6.33 -6.05 4.39
CA GLY A 99 7.55 -6.80 4.11
C GLY A 99 7.63 -7.44 2.72
N SER A 100 6.51 -7.77 2.08
CA SER A 100 6.41 -8.30 0.71
C SER A 100 4.97 -8.19 0.20
N GLY A 101 4.72 -8.64 -1.03
CA GLY A 101 3.39 -8.67 -1.62
C GLY A 101 3.22 -7.66 -2.74
N TYR A 102 2.21 -6.82 -2.65
CA TYR A 102 1.82 -5.92 -3.72
C TYR A 102 2.04 -4.45 -3.36
N LEU A 103 2.75 -3.74 -4.23
CA LEU A 103 2.93 -2.30 -4.15
C LEU A 103 1.90 -1.61 -5.06
N LEU A 104 0.97 -0.88 -4.45
CA LEU A 104 0.03 -0.03 -5.15
C LEU A 104 0.67 1.34 -5.40
N ILE A 105 0.67 1.77 -6.66
CA ILE A 105 1.23 3.05 -7.09
C ILE A 105 0.17 3.82 -7.86
N TYR A 106 0.03 5.10 -7.54
CA TYR A 106 -0.70 6.05 -8.35
C TYR A 106 0.26 6.95 -9.13
N ALA A 107 0.05 7.02 -10.43
CA ALA A 107 0.79 7.92 -11.32
C ALA A 107 -0.11 8.37 -12.47
N ALA A 108 0.09 9.60 -12.94
CA ALA A 108 -0.56 10.06 -14.16
C ALA A 108 -0.15 9.19 -15.37
N PRO A 109 -1.02 9.00 -16.38
CA PRO A 109 -0.76 8.11 -17.51
C PRO A 109 0.59 8.34 -18.20
N LEU A 110 1.01 9.58 -18.31
CA LEU A 110 2.29 9.98 -18.92
C LEU A 110 3.52 9.31 -18.26
N TYR A 111 3.46 9.03 -16.96
CA TYR A 111 4.57 8.46 -16.20
C TYR A 111 4.51 6.93 -16.03
N GLN A 112 3.38 6.31 -16.36
CA GLN A 112 3.15 4.88 -16.07
C GLN A 112 4.13 3.96 -16.78
N LYS A 113 4.42 4.23 -18.06
CA LYS A 113 5.39 3.45 -18.84
C LYS A 113 6.78 3.52 -18.21
N ARG A 114 7.25 4.72 -17.90
CA ARG A 114 8.55 4.97 -17.28
C ARG A 114 8.70 4.27 -15.92
N ILE A 115 7.65 4.30 -15.09
CA ILE A 115 7.64 3.60 -13.80
C ILE A 115 7.72 2.09 -14.00
N LYS A 116 6.92 1.54 -14.92
CA LYS A 116 6.93 0.12 -15.26
C LYS A 116 8.32 -0.35 -15.68
N GLU A 117 8.96 0.36 -16.61
CA GLU A 117 10.31 0.03 -17.10
C GLU A 117 11.38 0.14 -16.00
N ALA A 118 11.28 1.15 -15.13
CA ALA A 118 12.21 1.32 -14.02
C ALA A 118 12.10 0.21 -12.98
N LEU A 119 10.89 -0.25 -12.67
CA LEU A 119 10.65 -1.34 -11.72
C LEU A 119 10.96 -2.71 -12.34
N ALA A 120 10.74 -2.91 -13.64
CA ALA A 120 11.11 -4.15 -14.34
C ALA A 120 12.61 -4.45 -14.26
N LYS A 121 13.48 -3.44 -14.25
CA LYS A 121 14.94 -3.58 -14.03
C LYS A 121 15.30 -4.19 -12.68
N ARG A 122 14.37 -4.24 -11.73
CA ARG A 122 14.47 -4.85 -10.40
C ARG A 122 13.71 -6.17 -10.27
N SER A 123 13.34 -6.77 -11.41
CA SER A 123 12.53 -7.99 -11.45
C SER A 123 11.14 -7.84 -10.82
N VAL A 124 10.63 -6.61 -10.75
CA VAL A 124 9.29 -6.32 -10.24
C VAL A 124 8.28 -6.33 -11.38
N ILE A 125 7.24 -7.13 -11.25
CA ILE A 125 6.25 -7.38 -12.29
C ILE A 125 5.00 -6.53 -12.03
N GLN A 126 4.55 -5.81 -13.07
CA GLN A 126 3.25 -5.15 -13.03
C GLN A 126 2.14 -6.19 -13.24
N GLU A 127 1.19 -6.21 -12.30
CA GLU A 127 -0.01 -7.03 -12.39
C GLU A 127 -1.19 -6.22 -12.94
N VAL A 128 -1.99 -6.87 -13.77
CA VAL A 128 -3.25 -6.30 -14.26
C VAL A 128 -4.35 -6.62 -13.24
N PHE A 129 -5.13 -5.63 -12.86
CA PHE A 129 -6.26 -5.80 -11.97
C PHE A 129 -7.49 -5.05 -12.47
N LYS A 130 -8.66 -5.47 -12.01
CA LYS A 130 -9.93 -4.78 -12.22
C LYS A 130 -10.57 -4.51 -10.87
N PHE A 131 -11.31 -3.42 -10.77
CA PHE A 131 -12.17 -3.17 -9.62
C PHE A 131 -13.39 -4.10 -9.70
N ASN A 132 -13.68 -4.79 -8.61
CA ASN A 132 -14.93 -5.54 -8.46
C ASN A 132 -15.97 -4.65 -7.76
N GLN A 133 -17.18 -4.60 -8.30
CA GLN A 133 -18.30 -3.84 -7.75
C GLN A 133 -19.11 -4.67 -6.75
N ASN A 134 -18.96 -6.00 -6.79
CA ASN A 134 -19.62 -6.90 -5.89
C ASN A 134 -18.86 -7.01 -4.56
N GLY A 135 -19.61 -7.20 -3.48
CA GLY A 135 -19.04 -7.51 -2.16
C GLY A 135 -18.65 -8.97 -2.03
N LEU A 136 -18.83 -9.53 -0.83
CA LEU A 136 -18.56 -10.93 -0.57
C LEU A 136 -19.51 -11.82 -1.40
N GLU A 137 -18.95 -12.70 -2.20
CA GLU A 137 -19.67 -13.75 -2.91
C GLU A 137 -19.32 -15.11 -2.28
N VAL A 138 -20.33 -15.90 -1.99
CA VAL A 138 -20.18 -17.24 -1.40
C VAL A 138 -20.84 -18.26 -2.31
N TRP A 139 -20.14 -19.33 -2.63
CA TRP A 139 -20.69 -20.47 -3.35
C TRP A 139 -20.34 -21.76 -2.60
N SER A 140 -21.22 -22.75 -2.68
CA SER A 140 -20.95 -24.09 -2.20
C SER A 140 -20.87 -25.07 -3.39
N THR A 141 -19.87 -25.91 -3.40
CA THR A 141 -19.83 -27.07 -4.30
C THR A 141 -20.49 -28.23 -3.57
N ASN A 142 -21.69 -28.63 -4.00
CA ASN A 142 -22.25 -29.93 -3.59
C ASN A 142 -21.35 -31.01 -4.19
N LYS A 143 -20.69 -31.78 -3.34
CA LYS A 143 -20.14 -33.09 -3.72
C LYS A 143 -21.21 -34.13 -3.60
#